data_513cdbcaf59bc2df9f268c5276920808
#
_entry.id   513cdbcaf59bc2df9f268c5276920808
#
_cell.length_a   1.000
_cell.length_b   1.000
_cell.length_c   1.000
_cell.angle_alpha   90.00
_cell.angle_beta   90.00
_cell.angle_gamma   90.00
#
_symmetry.space_group_name_H-M   'P 1'
#
loop_
_entity.id
_entity.type
_entity.pdbx_description
1 polymer ?
#
loop_
_entity_poly.entity_id
_entity_poly.type
_entity_poly.pdbx_seq_one_letter_code
_entity_poly.pdbx_strand_id
1 'polypeptide(L)'
;IDVLISGLIIYFGYRRREKIKWLKENGKLVNAKVNEVSLNRHLKVNGRSPYIITAQWQDSATQTIHIFTSDNIWFDPTQYVKEEIEVWIDPNNPKSYYVKTDFLPKTV
;
A
#
# COMPACT_ATOMS: atom_id res chain seq x y z
N ILE A 1 3.09 -31.24 4.01
CA ILE A 1 3.89 -29.99 4.07
C ILE A 1 3.30 -28.94 3.13
N ASP A 2 2.99 -29.30 1.87
CA ASP A 2 2.41 -28.36 0.91
C ASP A 2 1.05 -27.82 1.35
N VAL A 3 0.24 -28.63 2.02
CA VAL A 3 -1.07 -28.23 2.53
C VAL A 3 -0.93 -27.15 3.61
N LEU A 4 0.07 -27.25 4.47
CA LEU A 4 0.31 -26.26 5.51
C LEU A 4 0.78 -24.93 4.93
N ILE A 5 1.66 -24.95 3.93
CA ILE A 5 2.14 -23.74 3.26
C ILE A 5 1.00 -23.05 2.53
N SER A 6 0.15 -23.81 1.82
CA SER A 6 -1.02 -23.25 1.12
C SER A 6 -2.01 -22.66 2.11
N GLY A 7 -2.24 -23.31 3.26
CA GLY A 7 -3.11 -22.79 4.30
C GLY A 7 -2.62 -21.46 4.89
N LEU A 8 -1.32 -21.32 5.09
CA LEU A 8 -0.72 -20.06 5.58
C LEU A 8 -0.89 -18.92 4.57
N ILE A 9 -0.66 -19.19 3.29
CA ILE A 9 -0.83 -18.18 2.24
C ILE A 9 -2.28 -17.69 2.18
N ILE A 10 -3.25 -18.61 2.24
CA ILE A 10 -4.68 -18.28 2.26
C ILE A 10 -5.02 -17.45 3.50
N TYR A 11 -4.50 -17.84 4.68
CA TYR A 11 -4.75 -17.14 5.93
C TYR A 11 -4.22 -15.70 5.91
N PHE A 12 -3.00 -15.47 5.43
CA PHE A 12 -2.43 -14.12 5.35
C PHE A 12 -3.19 -13.27 4.34
N GLY A 13 -3.59 -13.82 3.20
CA GLY A 13 -4.40 -13.12 2.21
C GLY A 13 -5.76 -12.73 2.78
N TYR A 14 -6.40 -13.60 3.56
CA TYR A 14 -7.65 -13.31 4.23
C TYR A 14 -7.50 -12.17 5.24
N ARG A 15 -6.49 -12.21 6.10
CA ARG A 15 -6.26 -11.15 7.10
C ARG A 15 -6.01 -9.79 6.43
N ARG A 16 -5.29 -9.77 5.33
CA ARG A 16 -5.02 -8.56 4.59
C ARG A 16 -6.30 -7.96 4.02
N ARG A 17 -7.16 -8.78 3.42
CA ARG A 17 -8.46 -8.34 2.88
C ARG A 17 -9.34 -7.77 3.98
N GLU A 18 -9.38 -8.41 5.14
CA GLU A 18 -10.13 -7.94 6.30
C GLU A 18 -9.59 -6.61 6.83
N LYS A 19 -8.27 -6.44 6.86
CA LYS A 19 -7.63 -5.19 7.26
C LYS A 19 -8.03 -4.05 6.33
N ILE A 20 -7.97 -4.25 5.01
CA ILE A 20 -8.33 -3.24 4.02
C ILE A 20 -9.81 -2.90 4.15
N LYS A 21 -10.67 -3.90 4.28
CA LYS A 21 -12.10 -3.71 4.45
C LYS A 21 -12.40 -2.90 5.72
N TRP A 22 -11.77 -3.25 6.83
CA TRP A 22 -11.94 -2.55 8.09
C TRP A 22 -11.51 -1.08 7.96
N LEU A 23 -10.36 -0.82 7.31
CA LEU A 23 -9.86 0.54 7.09
C LEU A 23 -10.81 1.36 6.24
N LYS A 24 -11.43 0.78 5.21
CA LYS A 24 -12.40 1.48 4.37
C LYS A 24 -13.70 1.79 5.12
N GLU A 25 -14.08 0.97 6.08
CA GLU A 25 -15.30 1.16 6.87
C GLU A 25 -15.09 2.05 8.09
N ASN A 26 -13.95 1.94 8.77
CA ASN A 26 -13.69 2.56 10.06
C ASN A 26 -12.47 3.49 10.06
N GLY A 27 -11.66 3.47 9.02
CA GLY A 27 -10.46 4.27 8.94
C GLY A 27 -10.73 5.70 8.50
N LYS A 28 -9.67 6.49 8.47
CA LYS A 28 -9.69 7.87 8.00
C LYS A 28 -8.99 7.95 6.66
N LEU A 29 -9.61 8.61 5.69
CA LEU A 29 -9.01 8.86 4.38
C LEU A 29 -8.19 10.15 4.45
N VAL A 30 -6.91 10.06 4.12
CA VAL A 30 -6.03 11.24 4.06
C VAL A 30 -5.41 11.34 2.68
N ASN A 31 -5.05 12.57 2.29
CA ASN A 31 -4.32 12.83 1.05
C ASN A 31 -2.84 12.95 1.38
N ALA A 32 -2.05 12.02 0.90
CA ALA A 32 -0.61 12.01 1.11
C ALA A 32 0.10 12.56 -0.13
N LYS A 33 1.19 13.28 0.09
CA LYS A 33 2.02 13.80 -1.00
C LYS A 33 2.94 12.69 -1.49
N VAL A 34 2.92 12.43 -2.79
CA VAL A 34 3.79 11.42 -3.39
C VAL A 34 5.23 11.94 -3.39
N ASN A 35 6.14 11.15 -2.79
CA ASN A 35 7.56 11.48 -2.77
C ASN A 35 8.27 10.93 -4.00
N GLU A 36 8.08 9.63 -4.29
CA GLU A 36 8.76 8.99 -5.42
C GLU A 36 8.07 7.71 -5.82
N VAL A 37 8.37 7.27 -7.03
CA VAL A 37 8.09 5.92 -7.53
C VAL A 37 9.46 5.25 -7.70
N SER A 38 9.64 4.11 -7.05
CA SER A 38 10.93 3.40 -7.08
C SER A 38 10.73 1.90 -7.22
N LEU A 39 11.82 1.17 -7.45
CA LEU A 39 11.80 -0.28 -7.49
C LEU A 39 11.95 -0.85 -6.09
N ASN A 40 11.16 -1.86 -5.78
CA ASN A 40 11.35 -2.66 -4.56
C ASN A 40 12.42 -3.72 -4.85
N ARG A 41 13.68 -3.37 -4.62
CA ARG A 41 14.83 -4.22 -4.96
C ARG A 41 15.01 -5.40 -4.02
N HIS A 42 14.28 -5.42 -2.90
CA HIS A 42 14.29 -6.54 -1.97
C HIS A 42 13.47 -7.72 -2.47
N LEU A 43 12.64 -7.53 -3.48
CA LEU A 43 11.81 -8.56 -4.07
C LEU A 43 12.12 -8.70 -5.55
N LYS A 44 12.41 -9.92 -6.00
CA LYS A 44 12.59 -10.24 -7.42
C LYS A 44 11.83 -11.52 -7.76
N VAL A 45 11.08 -11.46 -8.86
CA VAL A 45 10.42 -12.62 -9.44
C VAL A 45 10.84 -12.70 -10.90
N ASN A 46 11.45 -13.79 -11.31
CA ASN A 46 12.00 -13.99 -12.67
C ASN A 46 12.93 -12.84 -13.08
N GLY A 47 13.78 -12.36 -12.16
CA GLY A 47 14.75 -11.29 -12.42
C GLY A 47 14.16 -9.90 -12.46
N ARG A 48 12.86 -9.74 -12.17
CA ARG A 48 12.18 -8.45 -12.18
C ARG A 48 11.78 -8.04 -10.78
N SER A 49 11.98 -6.76 -10.46
CA SER A 49 11.50 -6.15 -9.21
C SER A 49 10.22 -5.37 -9.47
N PRO A 50 9.25 -5.39 -8.54
CA PRO A 50 8.06 -4.56 -8.68
C PRO A 50 8.38 -3.11 -8.34
N TYR A 51 7.46 -2.21 -8.69
CA TYR A 51 7.50 -0.80 -8.32
C TYR A 51 6.73 -0.57 -7.04
N ILE A 52 7.12 0.45 -6.29
CA ILE A 52 6.40 0.94 -5.12
C ILE A 52 6.28 2.46 -5.20
N ILE A 53 5.19 2.98 -4.65
CA ILE A 53 4.95 4.42 -4.51
C ILE A 53 5.16 4.76 -3.06
N THR A 54 6.02 5.74 -2.78
CA THR A 54 6.24 6.24 -1.42
C THR A 54 5.61 7.61 -1.31
N ALA A 55 4.85 7.83 -0.25
CA ALA A 55 4.15 9.09 -0.01
C ALA A 55 4.28 9.49 1.46
N GLN A 56 4.06 10.76 1.74
CA GLN A 56 4.10 11.27 3.11
C GLN A 56 2.84 12.08 3.43
N TRP A 57 2.45 12.04 4.69
CA TRP A 57 1.35 12.82 5.21
C TRP A 57 1.74 13.46 6.53
N GLN A 58 1.58 14.77 6.62
CA GLN A 58 1.85 15.49 7.85
C GLN A 58 0.57 15.58 8.68
N ASP A 59 0.61 15.00 9.86
CA ASP A 59 -0.47 15.10 10.84
C ASP A 59 -0.23 16.35 11.68
N SER A 60 -0.99 17.42 11.41
CA SER A 60 -0.84 18.69 12.11
C SER A 60 -1.27 18.61 13.58
N ALA A 61 -2.16 17.69 13.92
CA ALA A 61 -2.62 17.51 15.29
C ALA A 61 -1.52 16.98 16.22
N THR A 62 -0.68 16.08 15.70
CA THR A 62 0.43 15.48 16.46
C THR A 62 1.80 16.01 16.03
N GLN A 63 1.84 16.85 14.98
CA GLN A 63 3.08 17.36 14.37
C GLN A 63 4.03 16.22 13.93
N THR A 64 3.44 15.15 13.41
CA THR A 64 4.16 13.95 12.99
C THR A 64 4.04 13.80 11.48
N ILE A 65 5.14 13.40 10.82
CA ILE A 65 5.12 13.04 9.40
C ILE A 65 5.09 11.52 9.30
N HIS A 66 4.07 11.01 8.63
CA HIS A 66 3.91 9.57 8.36
C HIS A 66 4.34 9.26 6.94
N ILE A 67 5.15 8.22 6.78
CA ILE A 67 5.60 7.74 5.47
C ILE A 67 4.82 6.47 5.14
N PHE A 68 4.22 6.45 3.95
CA PHE A 68 3.44 5.32 3.47
C PHE A 68 4.09 4.72 2.24
N THR A 69 4.06 3.39 2.16
CA THR A 69 4.56 2.65 1.01
C THR A 69 3.42 1.83 0.42
N SER A 70 3.23 1.93 -0.90
CA SER A 70 2.19 1.17 -1.59
C SER A 70 2.52 -0.32 -1.65
N ASP A 71 1.53 -1.11 -2.07
CA ASP A 71 1.76 -2.49 -2.45
C ASP A 71 2.66 -2.57 -3.69
N ASN A 72 3.19 -3.76 -3.93
CA ASN A 72 4.02 -4.01 -5.10
C ASN A 72 3.20 -3.86 -6.39
N ILE A 73 3.75 -3.11 -7.34
CA ILE A 73 3.12 -2.84 -8.64
C ILE A 73 4.05 -3.41 -9.71
N TRP A 74 3.54 -4.32 -10.54
CA TRP A 74 4.34 -5.09 -11.49
C TRP A 74 4.47 -4.44 -12.86
N PHE A 75 4.18 -3.15 -12.97
CA PHE A 75 4.43 -2.31 -14.14
C PHE A 75 4.81 -0.92 -13.67
N ASP A 76 5.39 -0.10 -14.54
CA ASP A 76 5.78 1.27 -14.18
C ASP A 76 4.53 2.15 -14.04
N PRO A 77 4.19 2.59 -12.82
CA PRO A 77 2.98 3.38 -12.59
C PRO A 77 3.17 4.87 -12.79
N THR A 78 4.36 5.33 -13.15
CA THR A 78 4.74 6.76 -13.14
C THR A 78 3.76 7.65 -13.91
N GLN A 79 3.29 7.20 -15.08
CA GLN A 79 2.37 8.00 -15.90
C GLN A 79 0.97 8.15 -15.30
N TYR A 80 0.62 7.31 -14.31
CA TYR A 80 -0.70 7.34 -13.67
C TYR A 80 -0.66 8.04 -12.31
N VAL A 81 0.53 8.27 -11.74
CA VAL A 81 0.70 8.82 -10.40
C VAL A 81 0.63 10.33 -10.46
N LYS A 82 -0.21 10.92 -9.60
CA LYS A 82 -0.36 12.38 -9.44
C LYS A 82 0.49 12.85 -8.26
N GLU A 83 0.41 14.15 -7.96
CA GLU A 83 1.16 14.74 -6.84
C GLU A 83 0.69 14.21 -5.49
N GLU A 84 -0.59 13.84 -5.39
CA GLU A 84 -1.18 13.31 -4.16
C GLU A 84 -1.80 11.95 -4.40
N ILE A 85 -1.83 11.15 -3.34
CA ILE A 85 -2.43 9.82 -3.34
C ILE A 85 -3.26 9.66 -2.07
N GLU A 86 -4.41 9.01 -2.19
CA GLU A 86 -5.28 8.76 -1.05
C GLU A 86 -4.79 7.55 -0.26
N VAL A 87 -4.81 7.67 1.07
CA VAL A 87 -4.40 6.61 1.99
C VAL A 87 -5.45 6.45 3.07
N TRP A 88 -5.88 5.22 3.31
CA TRP A 88 -6.72 4.87 4.44
C TRP A 88 -5.83 4.56 5.63
N ILE A 89 -6.04 5.22 6.75
CA ILE A 89 -5.28 4.98 7.99
C ILE A 89 -6.21 4.59 9.12
N ASP A 90 -5.68 3.84 10.08
CA ASP A 90 -6.33 3.62 11.36
C ASP A 90 -6.07 4.86 12.23
N PRO A 91 -7.11 5.61 12.65
CA PRO A 91 -6.90 6.82 13.45
C PRO A 91 -6.16 6.57 14.77
N ASN A 92 -6.28 5.37 15.32
CA ASN A 92 -5.64 4.98 16.57
C ASN A 92 -4.24 4.40 16.36
N ASN A 93 -3.93 3.97 15.14
CA ASN A 93 -2.62 3.40 14.81
C ASN A 93 -2.27 3.69 13.35
N PRO A 94 -1.67 4.86 13.06
CA PRO A 94 -1.34 5.25 11.68
C PRO A 94 -0.33 4.34 10.98
N LYS A 95 0.33 3.44 11.71
CA LYS A 95 1.19 2.40 11.10
C LYS A 95 0.37 1.34 10.39
N SER A 96 -0.94 1.24 10.69
CA SER A 96 -1.88 0.40 9.96
C SER A 96 -2.56 1.26 8.91
N TYR A 97 -2.23 1.05 7.64
CA TYR A 97 -2.71 1.87 6.53
C TYR A 97 -2.85 1.05 5.25
N TYR A 98 -3.55 1.63 4.29
CA TYR A 98 -3.66 1.10 2.94
C TYR A 98 -3.57 2.25 1.94
N VAL A 99 -2.53 2.23 1.09
CA VAL A 99 -2.38 3.20 -0.01
C VAL A 99 -3.33 2.79 -1.13
N LYS A 100 -4.24 3.69 -1.49
CA LYS A 100 -5.28 3.42 -2.48
C LYS A 100 -4.70 3.46 -3.88
N THR A 101 -4.62 2.29 -4.52
CA THR A 101 -4.03 2.13 -5.86
C THR A 101 -5.07 1.75 -6.93
N ASP A 102 -6.35 1.89 -6.64
CA ASP A 102 -7.43 1.53 -7.58
C ASP A 102 -7.48 2.42 -8.82
N PHE A 103 -6.80 3.58 -8.83
CA PHE A 103 -6.67 4.42 -10.02
C PHE A 103 -5.76 3.81 -11.08
N LEU A 104 -4.96 2.79 -10.71
CA LEU A 104 -4.06 2.12 -11.64
C LEU A 104 -4.84 1.13 -12.51
N PRO A 105 -4.46 0.97 -13.80
CA PRO A 105 -5.08 -0.04 -14.64
C PRO A 105 -4.76 -1.44 -14.13
N LYS A 106 -5.68 -2.37 -14.36
CA LYS A 106 -5.46 -3.77 -14.01
C LYS A 106 -4.60 -4.43 -15.08
N THR A 107 -3.60 -5.19 -14.63
CA THR A 107 -2.85 -6.06 -15.54
C THR A 107 -3.64 -7.36 -15.74
N VAL A 108 -3.80 -7.75 -16.97
CA VAL A 108 -4.58 -8.93 -17.32
C VAL A 108 -3.66 -10.00 -17.90
#